data_28e788b6e2004c6d871cdfa129daf045
#
_entry.id   28e788b6e2004c6d871cdfa129daf045
#
_cell.length_a   1.000
_cell.length_b   1.000
_cell.length_c   1.000
_cell.angle_alpha   90.00
_cell.angle_beta   90.00
_cell.angle_gamma   90.00
#
_symmetry.space_group_name_H-M   'P 1'
#
loop_
_entity.id
_entity.type
_entity.pdbx_description
1 polymer ?
#
loop_
_entity_poly.entity_id
_entity_poly.type
_entity_poly.pdbx_seq_one_letter_code
_entity_poly.pdbx_strand_id
1 'polypeptide(L)'
;MKAEVLIYAYLAVCAAMIGFNIACIFVFRLKDKRLDHYSRRFIKIVRQVIEDQTVTEEHCKYLSRKLKKINNLMAFDKTLDALFAQNPEQIKDYIRQLLPVFTYLTLEYKKKSEIQAAYFPYIIHKYKVFQGQPISIVMDTMLELVRSPSLYVRENALQAIYSIGSVECTMNALWILNESTYYHHPKMITDGLLNFSGDTKQLAERLWDNFDRFSNRMQRVIVDYFRFSSSDHQKRILELLTSHGVDDEVAYSCIRYLGKYAYPPAYPILTDIVEKYQHDQWIYTAVTASALASYPGDRTVAVLKELLHSPNWHVRFNASQSLMSLGLYYTDMIDVFEGRDRYASEIMRYRFDQKNMKEKEAVGIGLDSK
;
A
#
# COMPACT_ATOMS: atom_id res chain seq x y z
N MET A 1 24.81 -23.76 41.75
CA MET A 1 25.25 -22.38 41.50
C MET A 1 24.52 -21.51 42.49
N LYS A 2 25.18 -20.71 43.32
CA LYS A 2 24.51 -19.89 44.35
C LYS A 2 23.67 -18.81 43.65
N ALA A 3 22.47 -18.51 44.14
CA ALA A 3 21.57 -17.51 43.59
C ALA A 3 22.23 -16.13 43.41
N GLU A 4 23.14 -15.79 44.30
CA GLU A 4 23.95 -14.57 44.26
C GLU A 4 24.79 -14.45 42.98
N VAL A 5 25.41 -15.55 42.49
CA VAL A 5 26.19 -15.55 41.25
C VAL A 5 25.32 -15.27 40.04
N LEU A 6 24.10 -15.79 40.01
CA LEU A 6 23.12 -15.53 38.96
C LEU A 6 22.69 -14.06 38.95
N ILE A 7 22.47 -13.47 40.12
CA ILE A 7 22.10 -12.04 40.25
C ILE A 7 23.23 -11.14 39.74
N TYR A 8 24.48 -11.41 40.14
CA TYR A 8 25.62 -10.63 39.66
C TYR A 8 25.86 -10.79 38.17
N ALA A 9 25.71 -11.99 37.62
CA ALA A 9 25.80 -12.22 36.19
C ALA A 9 24.69 -11.43 35.41
N TYR A 10 23.46 -11.45 35.93
CA TYR A 10 22.37 -10.69 35.34
C TYR A 10 22.63 -9.18 35.37
N LEU A 11 23.08 -8.65 36.51
CA LEU A 11 23.42 -7.23 36.65
C LEU A 11 24.55 -6.83 35.70
N ALA A 12 25.58 -7.68 35.53
CA ALA A 12 26.66 -7.42 34.60
C ALA A 12 26.17 -7.38 33.15
N VAL A 13 25.27 -8.29 32.73
CA VAL A 13 24.66 -8.27 31.40
C VAL A 13 23.82 -6.99 31.20
N CYS A 14 22.99 -6.61 32.18
CA CYS A 14 22.21 -5.37 32.11
C CYS A 14 23.11 -4.13 31.99
N ALA A 15 24.19 -4.04 32.75
CA ALA A 15 25.15 -2.94 32.68
C ALA A 15 25.85 -2.89 31.30
N ALA A 16 26.24 -4.05 30.76
CA ALA A 16 26.82 -4.15 29.41
C ALA A 16 25.83 -3.70 28.33
N MET A 17 24.55 -4.10 28.41
CA MET A 17 23.51 -3.67 27.49
C MET A 17 23.27 -2.13 27.55
N ILE A 18 23.23 -1.57 28.75
CA ILE A 18 23.10 -0.12 28.93
C ILE A 18 24.32 0.61 28.32
N GLY A 19 25.54 0.15 28.62
CA GLY A 19 26.76 0.69 28.05
C GLY A 19 26.78 0.62 26.52
N PHE A 20 26.36 -0.49 25.95
CA PHE A 20 26.23 -0.68 24.49
C PHE A 20 25.21 0.31 23.89
N ASN A 21 24.03 0.45 24.52
CA ASN A 21 23.01 1.39 24.03
C ASN A 21 23.50 2.83 24.07
N ILE A 22 24.19 3.25 25.13
CA ILE A 22 24.80 4.60 25.24
C ILE A 22 25.85 4.80 24.13
N ALA A 23 26.72 3.81 23.92
CA ALA A 23 27.71 3.86 22.84
C ALA A 23 27.06 3.97 21.45
N CYS A 24 26.00 3.20 21.19
CA CYS A 24 25.23 3.29 19.96
C CYS A 24 24.62 4.69 19.77
N ILE A 25 23.97 5.26 20.79
CA ILE A 25 23.39 6.61 20.73
C ILE A 25 24.48 7.63 20.38
N PHE A 26 25.67 7.52 20.99
CA PHE A 26 26.78 8.45 20.72
C PHE A 26 27.29 8.31 19.29
N VAL A 27 27.45 7.09 18.78
CA VAL A 27 27.83 6.82 17.39
C VAL A 27 26.81 7.39 16.40
N PHE A 28 25.50 7.19 16.67
CA PHE A 28 24.44 7.74 15.83
C PHE A 28 24.46 9.28 15.83
N ARG A 29 24.59 9.90 16.99
CA ARG A 29 24.71 11.38 17.07
C ARG A 29 25.92 11.94 16.31
N LEU A 30 27.05 11.23 16.34
CA LEU A 30 28.23 11.64 15.57
C LEU A 30 28.00 11.50 14.05
N LYS A 31 27.32 10.41 13.62
CA LYS A 31 26.94 10.22 12.22
C LYS A 31 25.98 11.32 11.75
N ASP A 32 24.97 11.66 12.56
CA ASP A 32 24.01 12.72 12.24
C ASP A 32 24.71 14.08 12.12
N LYS A 33 25.59 14.43 13.05
CA LYS A 33 26.37 15.69 12.97
C LYS A 33 27.23 15.77 11.70
N ARG A 34 27.85 14.65 11.29
CA ARG A 34 28.60 14.58 10.02
C ARG A 34 27.68 14.76 8.82
N LEU A 35 26.53 14.09 8.82
CA LEU A 35 25.52 14.20 7.77
C LEU A 35 25.04 15.65 7.63
N ASP A 36 24.74 16.32 8.75
CA ASP A 36 24.36 17.74 8.80
C ASP A 36 25.44 18.66 8.24
N HIS A 37 26.71 18.37 8.55
CA HIS A 37 27.81 19.15 8.02
C HIS A 37 27.90 19.04 6.49
N TYR A 38 27.80 17.82 5.95
CA TYR A 38 27.81 17.59 4.50
C TYR A 38 26.55 18.18 3.83
N SER A 39 25.37 18.05 4.45
CA SER A 39 24.13 18.63 3.93
C SER A 39 24.22 20.15 3.85
N ARG A 40 24.70 20.85 4.90
CA ARG A 40 24.91 22.32 4.86
C ARG A 40 25.84 22.75 3.72
N ARG A 41 26.83 21.93 3.39
CA ARG A 41 27.73 22.18 2.28
C ARG A 41 27.04 22.05 0.92
N PHE A 42 26.24 20.99 0.76
CA PHE A 42 25.42 20.81 -0.46
C PHE A 42 24.35 21.89 -0.59
N ILE A 43 23.70 22.33 0.49
CA ILE A 43 22.71 23.42 0.46
C ILE A 43 23.31 24.69 -0.18
N LYS A 44 24.52 25.06 0.21
CA LYS A 44 25.20 26.25 -0.36
C LYS A 44 25.43 26.09 -1.87
N ILE A 45 25.95 24.93 -2.27
CA ILE A 45 26.23 24.62 -3.68
C ILE A 45 24.96 24.61 -4.52
N VAL A 46 23.93 23.93 -4.04
CA VAL A 46 22.65 23.78 -4.77
C VAL A 46 21.93 25.12 -4.88
N ARG A 47 21.91 25.94 -3.81
CA ARG A 47 21.30 27.27 -3.86
C ARG A 47 22.00 28.17 -4.90
N GLN A 48 23.31 28.19 -4.92
CA GLN A 48 24.07 28.97 -5.91
C GLN A 48 23.70 28.55 -7.34
N VAL A 49 23.66 27.24 -7.62
CA VAL A 49 23.28 26.73 -8.96
C VAL A 49 21.84 27.08 -9.34
N ILE A 50 20.93 27.06 -8.36
CA ILE A 50 19.52 27.47 -8.59
C ILE A 50 19.40 28.97 -8.86
N GLU A 51 20.16 29.80 -8.14
CA GLU A 51 20.24 31.27 -8.37
C GLU A 51 20.81 31.60 -9.74
N ASP A 52 21.85 30.86 -10.15
CA ASP A 52 22.49 31.00 -11.47
C ASP A 52 21.62 30.44 -12.62
N GLN A 53 20.50 29.73 -12.29
CA GLN A 53 19.54 29.08 -13.20
C GLN A 53 20.17 28.12 -14.23
N THR A 54 21.41 27.69 -14.04
CA THR A 54 22.16 26.90 -15.01
C THR A 54 22.95 25.79 -14.31
N VAL A 55 22.63 24.54 -14.61
CA VAL A 55 23.42 23.38 -14.18
C VAL A 55 24.55 23.16 -15.18
N THR A 56 25.78 23.47 -14.77
CA THR A 56 26.97 23.30 -15.62
C THR A 56 27.41 21.84 -15.70
N GLU A 57 28.16 21.50 -16.76
CA GLU A 57 28.76 20.17 -16.90
C GLU A 57 29.74 19.85 -15.75
N GLU A 58 30.44 20.85 -15.26
CA GLU A 58 31.36 20.73 -14.12
C GLU A 58 30.61 20.36 -12.83
N HIS A 59 29.42 20.97 -12.62
CA HIS A 59 28.54 20.64 -11.50
C HIS A 59 28.06 19.18 -11.58
N CYS A 60 27.65 18.73 -12.76
CA CYS A 60 27.27 17.34 -12.99
C CYS A 60 28.42 16.37 -12.73
N LYS A 61 29.62 16.67 -13.21
CA LYS A 61 30.84 15.87 -12.95
C LYS A 61 31.22 15.85 -11.46
N TYR A 62 31.04 16.96 -10.77
CA TYR A 62 31.26 17.04 -9.33
C TYR A 62 30.28 16.15 -8.57
N LEU A 63 28.97 16.27 -8.83
CA LEU A 63 27.95 15.46 -8.18
C LEU A 63 28.13 13.98 -8.49
N SER A 64 28.35 13.59 -9.75
CA SER A 64 28.59 12.21 -10.14
C SER A 64 29.72 11.56 -9.35
N ARG A 65 30.83 12.29 -9.11
CA ARG A 65 31.92 11.78 -8.29
C ARG A 65 31.61 11.72 -6.81
N LYS A 66 30.93 12.72 -6.26
CA LYS A 66 30.65 12.81 -4.82
C LYS A 66 29.56 11.87 -4.39
N LEU A 67 28.46 11.77 -5.16
CA LEU A 67 27.27 10.99 -4.80
C LEU A 67 27.46 9.48 -4.95
N LYS A 68 28.56 8.98 -5.50
CA LYS A 68 28.95 7.56 -5.42
C LYS A 68 29.10 7.04 -3.99
N LYS A 69 29.41 7.93 -3.04
CA LYS A 69 29.52 7.57 -1.62
C LYS A 69 28.16 7.73 -0.95
N ILE A 70 27.67 6.66 -0.31
CA ILE A 70 26.36 6.62 0.32
C ILE A 70 26.12 7.78 1.31
N ASN A 71 27.12 8.14 2.13
CA ASN A 71 27.00 9.24 3.08
C ASN A 71 26.78 10.60 2.39
N ASN A 72 27.36 10.79 1.20
CA ASN A 72 27.14 12.00 0.44
C ASN A 72 25.77 11.98 -0.25
N LEU A 73 25.31 10.82 -0.72
CA LEU A 73 23.96 10.67 -1.27
C LEU A 73 22.90 10.94 -0.19
N MET A 74 23.07 10.42 1.02
CA MET A 74 22.19 10.71 2.16
C MET A 74 22.21 12.20 2.56
N ALA A 75 23.39 12.84 2.51
CA ALA A 75 23.50 14.28 2.77
C ALA A 75 22.83 15.11 1.67
N PHE A 76 22.93 14.67 0.43
CA PHE A 76 22.25 15.28 -0.70
C PHE A 76 20.75 15.11 -0.64
N ASP A 77 20.26 13.92 -0.28
CA ASP A 77 18.84 13.65 0.02
C ASP A 77 18.31 14.63 1.08
N LYS A 78 19.00 14.74 2.22
CA LYS A 78 18.63 15.70 3.29
C LYS A 78 18.65 17.16 2.79
N THR A 79 19.54 17.47 1.88
CA THR A 79 19.61 18.80 1.24
C THR A 79 18.39 19.05 0.37
N LEU A 80 18.05 18.09 -0.48
CA LEU A 80 16.87 18.18 -1.34
C LEU A 80 15.59 18.32 -0.51
N ASP A 81 15.43 17.56 0.58
CA ASP A 81 14.28 17.67 1.49
C ASP A 81 14.16 19.10 2.06
N ALA A 82 15.25 19.65 2.56
CA ALA A 82 15.24 20.97 3.16
C ALA A 82 14.93 22.09 2.15
N LEU A 83 15.39 21.95 0.91
CA LEU A 83 15.13 22.90 -0.16
C LEU A 83 13.76 22.71 -0.81
N PHE A 84 13.31 21.47 -0.94
CA PHE A 84 11.98 21.13 -1.46
C PHE A 84 10.86 21.70 -0.60
N ALA A 85 11.03 21.71 0.72
CA ALA A 85 10.11 22.33 1.67
C ALA A 85 10.00 23.87 1.48
N GLN A 86 11.05 24.53 0.91
CA GLN A 86 11.08 25.97 0.67
C GLN A 86 10.52 26.34 -0.71
N ASN A 87 10.93 25.63 -1.75
CA ASN A 87 10.50 25.89 -3.13
C ASN A 87 10.47 24.58 -3.96
N PRO A 88 9.33 23.87 -3.96
CA PRO A 88 9.21 22.57 -4.65
C PRO A 88 9.49 22.64 -6.16
N GLU A 89 9.02 23.67 -6.85
CA GLU A 89 9.13 23.74 -8.32
C GLU A 89 10.58 23.97 -8.78
N GLN A 90 11.31 24.86 -8.13
CA GLN A 90 12.71 25.08 -8.46
C GLN A 90 13.55 23.81 -8.24
N ILE A 91 13.25 23.04 -7.20
CA ILE A 91 13.97 21.79 -6.93
C ILE A 91 13.61 20.71 -7.95
N LYS A 92 12.36 20.64 -8.40
CA LYS A 92 11.97 19.73 -9.50
C LYS A 92 12.75 20.06 -10.78
N ASP A 93 12.84 21.33 -11.14
CA ASP A 93 13.56 21.76 -12.33
C ASP A 93 15.08 21.50 -12.21
N TYR A 94 15.65 21.74 -11.03
CA TYR A 94 17.03 21.37 -10.75
C TYR A 94 17.27 19.86 -10.91
N ILE A 95 16.39 19.01 -10.33
CA ILE A 95 16.48 17.55 -10.45
C ILE A 95 16.38 17.10 -11.91
N ARG A 96 15.49 17.71 -12.72
CA ARG A 96 15.38 17.40 -14.16
C ARG A 96 16.69 17.66 -14.91
N GLN A 97 17.43 18.73 -14.56
CA GLN A 97 18.71 19.00 -15.16
C GLN A 97 19.80 18.01 -14.72
N LEU A 98 19.61 17.31 -13.60
CA LEU A 98 20.51 16.27 -13.09
C LEU A 98 20.24 14.86 -13.62
N LEU A 99 19.34 14.66 -14.59
CA LEU A 99 19.05 13.34 -15.17
C LEU A 99 20.32 12.57 -15.59
N PRO A 100 21.33 13.17 -16.24
CA PRO A 100 22.56 12.46 -16.58
C PRO A 100 23.33 11.95 -15.35
N VAL A 101 23.31 12.72 -14.25
CA VAL A 101 23.96 12.33 -12.98
C VAL A 101 23.24 11.12 -12.38
N PHE A 102 21.91 11.17 -12.30
CA PHE A 102 21.11 10.06 -11.75
C PHE A 102 21.19 8.80 -12.63
N THR A 103 21.19 8.95 -13.94
CA THR A 103 21.40 7.84 -14.89
C THR A 103 22.75 7.15 -14.65
N TYR A 104 23.81 7.93 -14.50
CA TYR A 104 25.12 7.38 -14.17
C TYR A 104 25.13 6.68 -12.81
N LEU A 105 24.55 7.29 -11.78
CA LEU A 105 24.46 6.71 -10.43
C LEU A 105 23.63 5.41 -10.38
N THR A 106 22.65 5.24 -11.26
CA THR A 106 21.89 3.99 -11.38
C THR A 106 22.81 2.78 -11.56
N LEU A 107 23.78 2.90 -12.47
CA LEU A 107 24.75 1.82 -12.75
C LEU A 107 25.76 1.62 -11.61
N GLU A 108 26.10 2.68 -10.90
CA GLU A 108 27.03 2.62 -9.77
C GLU A 108 26.38 1.95 -8.54
N TYR A 109 25.14 2.30 -8.23
CA TYR A 109 24.44 1.78 -7.04
C TYR A 109 23.95 0.34 -7.22
N LYS A 110 23.69 -0.11 -8.44
CA LYS A 110 23.40 -1.51 -8.76
C LYS A 110 24.48 -2.46 -8.22
N LYS A 111 25.74 -2.03 -8.20
CA LYS A 111 26.92 -2.83 -7.78
C LYS A 111 27.22 -2.75 -6.29
N LYS A 112 26.44 -1.99 -5.51
CA LYS A 112 26.66 -1.78 -4.07
C LYS A 112 26.03 -2.89 -3.23
N SER A 113 26.29 -2.83 -1.90
CA SER A 113 25.61 -3.70 -0.95
C SER A 113 24.10 -3.49 -0.98
N GLU A 114 23.32 -4.50 -0.58
CA GLU A 114 21.85 -4.48 -0.63
C GLU A 114 21.23 -3.20 -0.07
N ILE A 115 21.67 -2.74 1.11
CA ILE A 115 21.16 -1.53 1.75
C ILE A 115 21.41 -0.30 0.87
N GLN A 116 22.57 -0.21 0.26
CA GLN A 116 22.92 0.92 -0.62
C GLN A 116 22.20 0.81 -1.97
N ALA A 117 22.06 -0.41 -2.50
CA ALA A 117 21.32 -0.69 -3.72
C ALA A 117 19.82 -0.39 -3.56
N ALA A 118 19.26 -0.61 -2.37
CA ALA A 118 17.87 -0.26 -2.05
C ALA A 118 17.65 1.25 -1.90
N TYR A 119 18.65 1.97 -1.36
CA TYR A 119 18.50 3.39 -1.07
C TYR A 119 18.43 4.26 -2.34
N PHE A 120 19.11 3.88 -3.40
CA PHE A 120 19.10 4.67 -4.62
C PHE A 120 17.77 4.67 -5.37
N PRO A 121 17.10 3.54 -5.62
CA PRO A 121 15.72 3.51 -6.14
C PRO A 121 14.73 4.28 -5.25
N TYR A 122 14.90 4.24 -3.91
CA TYR A 122 14.12 5.08 -3.00
C TYR A 122 14.24 6.57 -3.32
N ILE A 123 15.47 7.07 -3.61
CA ILE A 123 15.68 8.47 -4.03
C ILE A 123 14.97 8.76 -5.36
N ILE A 124 15.06 7.84 -6.34
CA ILE A 124 14.37 7.97 -7.62
C ILE A 124 12.87 8.14 -7.43
N HIS A 125 12.26 7.28 -6.61
CA HIS A 125 10.84 7.34 -6.31
C HIS A 125 10.47 8.61 -5.53
N LYS A 126 11.18 8.92 -4.47
CA LYS A 126 10.91 10.03 -3.54
C LYS A 126 10.82 11.37 -4.28
N TYR A 127 11.75 11.62 -5.18
CA TYR A 127 11.83 12.87 -5.93
C TYR A 127 11.26 12.76 -7.36
N LYS A 128 10.71 11.60 -7.73
CA LYS A 128 10.16 11.33 -9.07
C LYS A 128 11.13 11.70 -10.18
N VAL A 129 12.42 11.37 -10.00
CA VAL A 129 13.54 11.82 -10.82
C VAL A 129 13.32 11.60 -12.31
N PHE A 130 12.83 10.43 -12.70
CA PHE A 130 12.62 10.03 -14.10
C PHE A 130 11.14 10.03 -14.50
N GLN A 131 10.27 10.75 -13.80
CA GLN A 131 8.84 10.78 -14.14
C GLN A 131 8.62 11.29 -15.57
N GLY A 132 7.95 10.48 -16.38
CA GLY A 132 7.72 10.77 -17.80
C GLY A 132 8.97 10.71 -18.68
N GLN A 133 10.10 10.21 -18.14
CA GLN A 133 11.37 10.06 -18.85
C GLN A 133 11.83 8.58 -18.78
N PRO A 134 11.27 7.67 -19.59
CA PRO A 134 11.59 6.25 -19.56
C PRO A 134 12.95 5.96 -20.21
N ILE A 135 14.04 6.20 -19.49
CA ILE A 135 15.41 5.91 -19.94
C ILE A 135 15.67 4.41 -19.83
N SER A 136 15.92 3.75 -20.96
CA SER A 136 16.05 2.28 -21.05
C SER A 136 17.01 1.69 -20.02
N ILE A 137 18.21 2.23 -19.90
CA ILE A 137 19.23 1.72 -18.96
C ILE A 137 18.80 1.82 -17.49
N VAL A 138 17.97 2.81 -17.14
CA VAL A 138 17.40 2.97 -15.80
C VAL A 138 16.32 1.92 -15.59
N MET A 139 15.41 1.77 -16.55
CA MET A 139 14.33 0.77 -16.48
C MET A 139 14.90 -0.66 -16.38
N ASP A 140 15.86 -1.01 -17.23
CA ASP A 140 16.50 -2.33 -17.19
C ASP A 140 17.18 -2.61 -15.86
N THR A 141 17.87 -1.60 -15.30
CA THR A 141 18.49 -1.72 -13.99
C THR A 141 17.45 -1.89 -12.89
N MET A 142 16.35 -1.15 -12.91
CA MET A 142 15.27 -1.33 -11.93
C MET A 142 14.62 -2.71 -12.04
N LEU A 143 14.36 -3.21 -13.26
CA LEU A 143 13.85 -4.57 -13.49
C LEU A 143 14.79 -5.66 -12.97
N GLU A 144 16.11 -5.45 -13.09
CA GLU A 144 17.08 -6.36 -12.49
C GLU A 144 17.04 -6.34 -10.96
N LEU A 145 16.90 -5.15 -10.35
CA LEU A 145 16.75 -5.02 -8.91
C LEU A 145 15.44 -5.63 -8.36
N VAL A 146 14.37 -5.67 -9.17
CA VAL A 146 13.13 -6.39 -8.83
C VAL A 146 13.36 -7.91 -8.67
N ARG A 147 14.42 -8.48 -9.27
CA ARG A 147 14.80 -9.89 -9.08
C ARG A 147 15.60 -10.17 -7.80
N SER A 148 15.97 -9.14 -7.04
CA SER A 148 16.76 -9.29 -5.81
C SER A 148 16.07 -10.17 -4.77
N PRO A 149 16.80 -10.99 -4.00
CA PRO A 149 16.26 -11.71 -2.85
C PRO A 149 15.83 -10.77 -1.70
N SER A 150 16.40 -9.57 -1.63
CA SER A 150 16.07 -8.58 -0.61
C SER A 150 14.73 -7.90 -0.89
N LEU A 151 13.80 -7.99 0.07
CA LEU A 151 12.50 -7.31 -0.02
C LEU A 151 12.65 -5.80 -0.19
N TYR A 152 13.57 -5.18 0.53
CA TYR A 152 13.80 -3.73 0.48
C TYR A 152 14.29 -3.26 -0.88
N VAL A 153 15.17 -4.05 -1.52
CA VAL A 153 15.66 -3.75 -2.87
C VAL A 153 14.52 -3.85 -3.87
N ARG A 154 13.76 -4.96 -3.82
CA ARG A 154 12.61 -5.16 -4.73
C ARG A 154 11.58 -4.07 -4.59
N GLU A 155 11.16 -3.77 -3.36
CA GLU A 155 10.12 -2.76 -3.09
C GLU A 155 10.54 -1.38 -3.60
N ASN A 156 11.74 -0.93 -3.27
CA ASN A 156 12.19 0.39 -3.72
C ASN A 156 12.38 0.46 -5.25
N ALA A 157 12.79 -0.64 -5.88
CA ALA A 157 12.87 -0.72 -7.34
C ALA A 157 11.49 -0.64 -7.98
N LEU A 158 10.48 -1.32 -7.42
CA LEU A 158 9.08 -1.25 -7.87
C LEU A 158 8.53 0.17 -7.73
N GLN A 159 8.71 0.81 -6.58
CA GLN A 159 8.28 2.19 -6.36
C GLN A 159 8.95 3.16 -7.35
N ALA A 160 10.23 2.94 -7.68
CA ALA A 160 10.91 3.70 -8.72
C ALA A 160 10.27 3.47 -10.10
N ILE A 161 9.98 2.22 -10.49
CA ILE A 161 9.31 1.88 -11.76
C ILE A 161 7.94 2.57 -11.84
N TYR A 162 7.12 2.49 -10.79
CA TYR A 162 5.81 3.14 -10.75
C TYR A 162 5.93 4.66 -10.88
N SER A 163 6.96 5.26 -10.28
CA SER A 163 7.19 6.69 -10.38
C SER A 163 7.73 7.15 -11.74
N ILE A 164 8.38 6.29 -12.51
CA ILE A 164 8.78 6.56 -13.91
C ILE A 164 7.55 6.65 -14.81
N GLY A 165 6.54 5.80 -14.55
CA GLY A 165 5.26 5.83 -15.25
C GLY A 165 5.26 5.11 -16.61
N SER A 166 6.23 4.22 -16.88
CA SER A 166 6.22 3.38 -18.07
C SER A 166 5.32 2.16 -17.88
N VAL A 167 4.26 2.06 -18.67
CA VAL A 167 3.33 0.91 -18.66
C VAL A 167 4.08 -0.39 -18.97
N GLU A 168 4.92 -0.38 -20.00
CA GLU A 168 5.69 -1.56 -20.41
C GLU A 168 6.64 -2.04 -19.30
N CYS A 169 7.42 -1.12 -18.70
CA CYS A 169 8.32 -1.45 -17.60
C CYS A 169 7.55 -1.98 -16.38
N THR A 170 6.38 -1.40 -16.07
CA THR A 170 5.51 -1.86 -14.98
C THR A 170 4.99 -3.28 -15.25
N MET A 171 4.52 -3.56 -16.47
CA MET A 171 4.07 -4.91 -16.85
C MET A 171 5.21 -5.94 -16.74
N ASN A 172 6.42 -5.58 -17.18
CA ASN A 172 7.59 -6.45 -17.05
C ASN A 172 7.95 -6.71 -15.58
N ALA A 173 7.84 -5.70 -14.72
CA ALA A 173 8.04 -5.88 -13.28
C ALA A 173 7.01 -6.83 -12.66
N LEU A 174 5.73 -6.71 -13.06
CA LEU A 174 4.68 -7.62 -12.60
C LEU A 174 4.90 -9.07 -13.08
N TRP A 175 5.41 -9.26 -14.30
CA TRP A 175 5.81 -10.60 -14.80
C TRP A 175 6.95 -11.18 -13.96
N ILE A 176 7.96 -10.39 -13.64
CA ILE A 176 9.07 -10.84 -12.78
C ILE A 176 8.54 -11.27 -11.41
N LEU A 177 7.61 -10.51 -10.81
CA LEU A 177 6.99 -10.85 -9.53
C LEU A 177 6.10 -12.08 -9.61
N ASN A 178 5.40 -12.28 -10.72
CA ASN A 178 4.54 -13.43 -10.95
C ASN A 178 5.33 -14.74 -11.00
N GLU A 179 6.51 -14.72 -11.61
CA GLU A 179 7.40 -15.86 -11.76
C GLU A 179 8.39 -16.04 -10.60
N SER A 180 8.51 -15.03 -9.73
CA SER A 180 9.50 -15.00 -8.66
C SER A 180 9.20 -16.03 -7.58
N THR A 181 10.24 -16.74 -7.14
CA THR A 181 10.23 -17.59 -5.95
C THR A 181 10.24 -16.79 -4.64
N TYR A 182 10.67 -15.54 -4.69
CA TYR A 182 10.68 -14.65 -3.53
C TYR A 182 9.30 -14.06 -3.31
N TYR A 183 8.74 -14.31 -2.13
CA TYR A 183 7.43 -13.78 -1.79
C TYR A 183 7.43 -12.26 -1.72
N HIS A 184 6.44 -11.66 -2.39
CA HIS A 184 6.10 -10.25 -2.27
C HIS A 184 4.62 -10.14 -1.94
N HIS A 185 4.29 -9.44 -0.86
CA HIS A 185 2.92 -9.42 -0.34
C HIS A 185 1.97 -8.73 -1.32
N PRO A 186 0.82 -9.35 -1.69
CA PRO A 186 -0.14 -8.80 -2.65
C PRO A 186 -0.53 -7.34 -2.39
N LYS A 187 -0.79 -7.00 -1.13
CA LYS A 187 -1.15 -5.63 -0.75
C LYS A 187 -0.06 -4.60 -1.10
N MET A 188 1.23 -4.94 -0.94
CA MET A 188 2.32 -4.02 -1.29
C MET A 188 2.34 -3.76 -2.80
N ILE A 189 2.08 -4.78 -3.62
CA ILE A 189 2.01 -4.62 -5.08
C ILE A 189 0.80 -3.74 -5.44
N THR A 190 -0.37 -4.01 -4.86
CA THR A 190 -1.58 -3.19 -5.07
C THR A 190 -1.35 -1.74 -4.68
N ASP A 191 -0.84 -1.49 -3.46
CA ASP A 191 -0.59 -0.14 -2.95
C ASP A 191 0.46 0.60 -3.82
N GLY A 192 1.46 -0.14 -4.33
CA GLY A 192 2.45 0.40 -5.27
C GLY A 192 1.84 0.79 -6.62
N LEU A 193 1.00 -0.06 -7.19
CA LEU A 193 0.30 0.23 -8.46
C LEU A 193 -0.60 1.47 -8.36
N LEU A 194 -1.19 1.73 -7.19
CA LEU A 194 -1.98 2.95 -6.96
C LEU A 194 -1.13 4.24 -7.04
N ASN A 195 0.19 4.12 -6.84
CA ASN A 195 1.14 5.23 -6.99
C ASN A 195 1.71 5.36 -8.41
N PHE A 196 1.21 4.56 -9.37
CA PHE A 196 1.65 4.63 -10.76
C PHE A 196 1.39 6.02 -11.35
N SER A 197 2.44 6.62 -11.91
CA SER A 197 2.39 8.02 -12.37
C SER A 197 2.21 8.19 -13.89
N GLY A 198 2.05 7.09 -14.62
CA GLY A 198 1.84 7.08 -16.06
C GLY A 198 0.36 7.04 -16.47
N ASP A 199 0.10 6.58 -17.69
CA ASP A 199 -1.26 6.40 -18.19
C ASP A 199 -1.95 5.21 -17.52
N THR A 200 -2.81 5.51 -16.54
CA THR A 200 -3.54 4.52 -15.75
C THR A 200 -4.58 3.76 -16.57
N LYS A 201 -5.14 4.38 -17.64
CA LYS A 201 -6.09 3.72 -18.53
C LYS A 201 -5.37 2.66 -19.37
N GLN A 202 -4.26 3.04 -19.99
CA GLN A 202 -3.43 2.11 -20.74
C GLN A 202 -2.91 0.96 -19.85
N LEU A 203 -2.52 1.26 -18.60
CA LEU A 203 -2.12 0.22 -17.65
C LEU A 203 -3.27 -0.74 -17.38
N ALA A 204 -4.47 -0.23 -17.11
CA ALA A 204 -5.66 -1.05 -16.85
C ALA A 204 -6.01 -1.97 -18.03
N GLU A 205 -5.96 -1.45 -19.27
CA GLU A 205 -6.17 -2.25 -20.48
C GLU A 205 -5.13 -3.38 -20.61
N ARG A 206 -3.85 -3.05 -20.41
CA ARG A 206 -2.76 -4.05 -20.48
C ARG A 206 -2.87 -5.12 -19.38
N LEU A 207 -3.33 -4.75 -18.18
CA LEU A 207 -3.59 -5.69 -17.10
C LEU A 207 -4.73 -6.66 -17.47
N TRP A 208 -5.82 -6.15 -18.06
CA TRP A 208 -6.93 -6.99 -18.53
C TRP A 208 -6.53 -7.89 -19.68
N ASP A 209 -5.80 -7.40 -20.69
CA ASP A 209 -5.37 -8.19 -21.85
C ASP A 209 -4.47 -9.37 -21.46
N ASN A 210 -3.82 -9.29 -20.31
CA ASN A 210 -2.91 -10.33 -19.83
C ASN A 210 -3.43 -11.04 -18.57
N PHE A 211 -4.66 -10.77 -18.15
CA PHE A 211 -5.20 -11.22 -16.86
C PHE A 211 -5.09 -12.72 -16.66
N ASP A 212 -5.53 -13.51 -17.64
CA ASP A 212 -5.57 -15.00 -17.59
C ASP A 212 -4.17 -15.64 -17.59
N ARG A 213 -3.15 -14.89 -17.96
CA ARG A 213 -1.76 -15.38 -17.97
C ARG A 213 -1.07 -15.21 -16.61
N PHE A 214 -1.65 -14.40 -15.72
CA PHE A 214 -1.14 -14.22 -14.37
C PHE A 214 -1.61 -15.32 -13.42
N SER A 215 -0.79 -15.63 -12.42
CA SER A 215 -1.19 -16.52 -11.32
C SER A 215 -2.36 -15.95 -10.52
N ASN A 216 -3.14 -16.81 -9.85
CA ASN A 216 -4.27 -16.40 -9.03
C ASN A 216 -3.89 -15.30 -8.01
N ARG A 217 -2.70 -15.40 -7.42
CA ARG A 217 -2.15 -14.37 -6.54
C ARG A 217 -2.06 -13.01 -7.23
N MET A 218 -1.58 -12.97 -8.45
CA MET A 218 -1.43 -11.72 -9.20
C MET A 218 -2.76 -11.24 -9.76
N GLN A 219 -3.65 -12.14 -10.17
CA GLN A 219 -5.02 -11.81 -10.56
C GLN A 219 -5.76 -11.10 -9.42
N ARG A 220 -5.63 -11.61 -8.19
CA ARG A 220 -6.15 -10.93 -6.99
C ARG A 220 -5.60 -9.52 -6.84
N VAL A 221 -4.28 -9.32 -6.98
CA VAL A 221 -3.65 -7.99 -6.94
C VAL A 221 -4.28 -7.04 -7.96
N ILE A 222 -4.50 -7.52 -9.18
CA ILE A 222 -5.09 -6.74 -10.27
C ILE A 222 -6.54 -6.34 -9.96
N VAL A 223 -7.36 -7.28 -9.48
CA VAL A 223 -8.75 -6.98 -9.07
C VAL A 223 -8.77 -5.99 -7.89
N ASP A 224 -7.89 -6.17 -6.90
CA ASP A 224 -7.77 -5.23 -5.78
C ASP A 224 -7.27 -3.84 -6.25
N TYR A 225 -6.36 -3.77 -7.22
CA TYR A 225 -5.98 -2.51 -7.85
C TYR A 225 -7.18 -1.82 -8.51
N PHE A 226 -7.97 -2.52 -9.31
CA PHE A 226 -9.20 -1.95 -9.91
C PHE A 226 -10.18 -1.48 -8.85
N ARG A 227 -10.35 -2.23 -7.76
CA ARG A 227 -11.23 -1.82 -6.65
C ARG A 227 -10.85 -0.48 -6.05
N PHE A 228 -9.58 -0.12 -6.01
CA PHE A 228 -9.12 1.14 -5.43
C PHE A 228 -8.93 2.26 -6.45
N SER A 229 -8.83 1.95 -7.74
CA SER A 229 -8.53 2.92 -8.80
C SER A 229 -9.74 3.39 -9.60
N SER A 230 -10.69 2.50 -9.95
CA SER A 230 -11.80 2.87 -10.86
C SER A 230 -13.05 2.04 -10.65
N SER A 231 -14.21 2.63 -10.93
CA SER A 231 -15.53 1.99 -11.00
C SER A 231 -15.86 1.38 -12.37
N ASP A 232 -15.00 1.52 -13.37
CA ASP A 232 -15.36 1.27 -14.78
C ASP A 232 -15.30 -0.21 -15.18
N HIS A 233 -15.02 -1.11 -14.25
CA HIS A 233 -14.78 -2.52 -14.54
C HIS A 233 -15.89 -3.46 -14.08
N GLN A 234 -17.04 -2.94 -13.62
CA GLN A 234 -18.12 -3.74 -13.01
C GLN A 234 -18.55 -4.94 -13.87
N LYS A 235 -18.77 -4.72 -15.17
CA LYS A 235 -19.19 -5.77 -16.09
C LYS A 235 -18.15 -6.88 -16.20
N ARG A 236 -16.87 -6.53 -16.44
CA ARG A 236 -15.78 -7.51 -16.56
C ARG A 236 -15.53 -8.26 -15.25
N ILE A 237 -15.65 -7.57 -14.12
CA ILE A 237 -15.54 -8.20 -12.77
C ILE A 237 -16.68 -9.16 -12.52
N LEU A 238 -17.92 -8.87 -12.95
CA LEU A 238 -19.02 -9.79 -12.84
C LEU A 238 -18.83 -11.02 -13.74
N GLU A 239 -18.40 -10.82 -14.98
CA GLU A 239 -18.07 -11.90 -15.91
C GLU A 239 -16.97 -12.81 -15.33
N LEU A 240 -15.92 -12.22 -14.72
CA LEU A 240 -14.88 -12.97 -14.03
C LEU A 240 -15.42 -13.76 -12.83
N LEU A 241 -16.25 -13.14 -11.98
CA LEU A 241 -16.84 -13.81 -10.82
C LEU A 241 -17.70 -15.02 -11.20
N THR A 242 -18.35 -14.97 -12.35
CA THR A 242 -19.23 -16.04 -12.86
C THR A 242 -18.51 -17.04 -13.75
N SER A 243 -17.22 -16.84 -14.04
CA SER A 243 -16.43 -17.77 -14.88
C SER A 243 -16.18 -19.10 -14.15
N HIS A 244 -16.08 -20.19 -14.93
CA HIS A 244 -15.74 -21.49 -14.36
C HIS A 244 -14.31 -21.54 -13.84
N GLY A 245 -14.12 -22.06 -12.63
CA GLY A 245 -12.78 -22.31 -12.06
C GLY A 245 -12.06 -21.09 -11.56
N VAL A 246 -12.77 -19.97 -11.31
CA VAL A 246 -12.16 -18.81 -10.64
C VAL A 246 -11.66 -19.21 -9.24
N ASP A 247 -10.46 -18.77 -8.91
CA ASP A 247 -9.85 -18.98 -7.58
C ASP A 247 -10.64 -18.23 -6.51
N ASP A 248 -10.79 -18.83 -5.32
CA ASP A 248 -11.59 -18.29 -4.22
C ASP A 248 -11.13 -16.89 -3.79
N GLU A 249 -9.81 -16.65 -3.71
CA GLU A 249 -9.27 -15.33 -3.31
C GLU A 249 -9.53 -14.26 -4.39
N VAL A 250 -9.52 -14.64 -5.66
CA VAL A 250 -9.90 -13.75 -6.78
C VAL A 250 -11.38 -13.45 -6.70
N ALA A 251 -12.24 -14.48 -6.49
CA ALA A 251 -13.67 -14.32 -6.32
C ALA A 251 -14.03 -13.40 -5.15
N TYR A 252 -13.36 -13.53 -4.00
CA TYR A 252 -13.54 -12.62 -2.86
C TYR A 252 -13.21 -11.18 -3.22
N SER A 253 -12.16 -10.95 -4.01
CA SER A 253 -11.80 -9.59 -4.46
C SER A 253 -12.83 -9.04 -5.45
N CYS A 254 -13.39 -9.88 -6.34
CA CYS A 254 -14.49 -9.50 -7.22
C CYS A 254 -15.74 -9.09 -6.44
N ILE A 255 -16.13 -9.88 -5.43
CA ILE A 255 -17.27 -9.56 -4.56
C ILE A 255 -17.04 -8.22 -3.83
N ARG A 256 -15.84 -8.01 -3.28
CA ARG A 256 -15.47 -6.72 -2.64
C ARG A 256 -15.50 -5.54 -3.61
N TYR A 257 -15.11 -5.76 -4.87
CA TYR A 257 -15.22 -4.73 -5.90
C TYR A 257 -16.68 -4.38 -6.17
N LEU A 258 -17.55 -5.37 -6.37
CA LEU A 258 -18.98 -5.19 -6.61
C LEU A 258 -19.70 -4.62 -5.38
N GLY A 259 -19.21 -4.88 -4.18
CA GLY A 259 -19.69 -4.24 -2.95
C GLY A 259 -19.26 -2.78 -2.81
N LYS A 260 -18.13 -2.36 -3.40
CA LYS A 260 -17.72 -0.96 -3.43
C LYS A 260 -18.41 -0.15 -4.53
N TYR A 261 -18.57 -0.77 -5.69
CA TYR A 261 -19.19 -0.16 -6.86
C TYR A 261 -20.41 -0.99 -7.26
N ALA A 262 -21.55 -0.63 -6.67
CA ALA A 262 -22.80 -1.34 -6.92
C ALA A 262 -23.11 -1.45 -8.42
N TYR A 263 -23.40 -2.67 -8.85
CA TYR A 263 -23.76 -2.98 -10.22
C TYR A 263 -25.02 -3.85 -10.20
N PRO A 264 -26.20 -3.32 -10.59
CA PRO A 264 -27.48 -4.03 -10.45
C PRO A 264 -27.49 -5.46 -10.99
N PRO A 265 -26.86 -5.77 -12.16
CA PRO A 265 -26.81 -7.16 -12.63
C PRO A 265 -26.05 -8.14 -11.72
N ALA A 266 -25.20 -7.65 -10.80
CA ALA A 266 -24.50 -8.50 -9.84
C ALA A 266 -25.38 -8.96 -8.68
N TYR A 267 -26.49 -8.27 -8.39
CA TYR A 267 -27.33 -8.55 -7.24
C TYR A 267 -27.85 -9.99 -7.17
N PRO A 268 -28.48 -10.56 -8.23
CA PRO A 268 -28.92 -11.96 -8.18
C PRO A 268 -27.76 -12.92 -7.95
N ILE A 269 -26.60 -12.68 -8.54
CA ILE A 269 -25.40 -13.52 -8.37
C ILE A 269 -24.91 -13.47 -6.91
N LEU A 270 -24.89 -12.29 -6.30
CA LEU A 270 -24.49 -12.14 -4.89
C LEU A 270 -25.48 -12.84 -3.95
N THR A 271 -26.78 -12.80 -4.22
CA THR A 271 -27.76 -13.55 -3.42
C THR A 271 -27.61 -15.06 -3.59
N ASP A 272 -27.42 -15.54 -4.82
CA ASP A 272 -27.18 -16.97 -5.09
C ASP A 272 -25.88 -17.48 -4.41
N ILE A 273 -24.84 -16.66 -4.34
CA ILE A 273 -23.61 -16.99 -3.59
C ILE A 273 -23.92 -17.21 -2.10
N VAL A 274 -24.73 -16.36 -1.48
CA VAL A 274 -25.14 -16.55 -0.07
C VAL A 274 -25.89 -17.87 0.10
N GLU A 275 -26.88 -18.13 -0.73
CA GLU A 275 -27.71 -19.36 -0.65
C GLU A 275 -26.82 -20.61 -0.85
N LYS A 276 -25.89 -20.59 -1.79
CA LYS A 276 -25.03 -21.72 -2.11
C LYS A 276 -23.99 -22.03 -1.02
N TYR A 277 -23.37 -20.99 -0.42
CA TYR A 277 -22.20 -21.16 0.46
C TYR A 277 -22.49 -20.92 1.94
N GLN A 278 -23.74 -20.72 2.32
CA GLN A 278 -24.17 -20.43 3.69
C GLN A 278 -23.66 -21.45 4.73
N HIS A 279 -23.52 -22.71 4.35
CA HIS A 279 -23.19 -23.81 5.27
C HIS A 279 -21.70 -24.21 5.22
N ASP A 280 -21.04 -24.18 4.07
CA ASP A 280 -19.76 -24.83 3.88
C ASP A 280 -18.58 -23.84 3.76
N GLN A 281 -18.76 -22.71 3.09
CA GLN A 281 -17.71 -21.77 2.78
C GLN A 281 -18.02 -20.37 3.35
N TRP A 282 -17.92 -20.25 4.64
CA TRP A 282 -18.31 -19.05 5.39
C TRP A 282 -17.63 -17.76 4.88
N ILE A 283 -16.45 -17.83 4.25
CA ILE A 283 -15.74 -16.65 3.74
C ILE A 283 -16.53 -16.01 2.60
N TYR A 284 -17.06 -16.81 1.65
CA TYR A 284 -17.94 -16.31 0.59
C TYR A 284 -19.15 -15.58 1.20
N THR A 285 -19.80 -16.21 2.13
CA THR A 285 -20.97 -15.64 2.80
C THR A 285 -20.62 -14.34 3.54
N ALA A 286 -19.53 -14.32 4.28
CA ALA A 286 -19.09 -13.13 5.03
C ALA A 286 -18.72 -11.94 4.12
N VAL A 287 -18.01 -12.20 3.02
CA VAL A 287 -17.63 -11.16 2.07
C VAL A 287 -18.83 -10.63 1.31
N THR A 288 -19.76 -11.54 0.92
CA THR A 288 -21.00 -11.18 0.22
C THR A 288 -21.94 -10.42 1.15
N ALA A 289 -22.06 -10.80 2.42
CA ALA A 289 -22.83 -10.04 3.42
C ALA A 289 -22.36 -8.58 3.49
N SER A 290 -21.04 -8.34 3.45
CA SER A 290 -20.49 -6.97 3.39
C SER A 290 -20.82 -6.25 2.08
N ALA A 291 -20.78 -6.95 0.96
CA ALA A 291 -21.05 -6.36 -0.36
C ALA A 291 -22.55 -5.97 -0.51
N LEU A 292 -23.45 -6.74 0.08
CA LEU A 292 -24.89 -6.49 0.04
C LEU A 292 -25.31 -5.16 0.69
N ALA A 293 -24.48 -4.54 1.53
CA ALA A 293 -24.71 -3.20 2.07
C ALA A 293 -24.89 -2.14 0.98
N SER A 294 -24.38 -2.36 -0.23
CA SER A 294 -24.49 -1.44 -1.37
C SER A 294 -25.67 -1.72 -2.29
N TYR A 295 -26.52 -2.70 -1.93
CA TYR A 295 -27.70 -3.11 -2.69
C TYR A 295 -28.96 -3.02 -1.81
N PRO A 296 -29.47 -1.81 -1.53
CA PRO A 296 -30.61 -1.62 -0.64
C PRO A 296 -31.89 -2.25 -1.21
N GLY A 297 -32.74 -2.83 -0.36
CA GLY A 297 -34.02 -3.41 -0.70
C GLY A 297 -34.48 -4.44 0.35
N ASP A 298 -35.80 -4.74 0.37
CA ASP A 298 -36.41 -5.62 1.37
C ASP A 298 -35.81 -7.03 1.35
N ARG A 299 -35.53 -7.55 0.14
CA ARG A 299 -34.89 -8.88 0.00
C ARG A 299 -33.47 -8.87 0.60
N THR A 300 -32.72 -7.82 0.41
CA THR A 300 -31.38 -7.67 1.01
C THR A 300 -31.47 -7.67 2.54
N VAL A 301 -32.39 -6.91 3.09
CA VAL A 301 -32.63 -6.88 4.54
C VAL A 301 -33.01 -8.27 5.05
N ALA A 302 -33.90 -8.98 4.36
CA ALA A 302 -34.30 -10.33 4.75
C ALA A 302 -33.10 -11.31 4.73
N VAL A 303 -32.29 -11.31 3.66
CA VAL A 303 -31.10 -12.15 3.56
C VAL A 303 -30.07 -11.80 4.66
N LEU A 304 -29.83 -10.54 4.92
CA LEU A 304 -28.89 -10.14 5.97
C LEU A 304 -29.38 -10.47 7.37
N LYS A 305 -30.72 -10.40 7.63
CA LYS A 305 -31.30 -10.86 8.88
C LYS A 305 -31.13 -12.37 9.07
N GLU A 306 -31.30 -13.16 8.02
CA GLU A 306 -31.04 -14.60 8.07
C GLU A 306 -29.57 -14.90 8.40
N LEU A 307 -28.64 -14.16 7.82
CA LEU A 307 -27.20 -14.30 8.10
C LEU A 307 -26.79 -13.94 9.54
N LEU A 308 -27.61 -13.22 10.30
CA LEU A 308 -27.39 -13.03 11.74
C LEU A 308 -27.46 -14.34 12.52
N HIS A 309 -28.14 -15.35 11.99
CA HIS A 309 -28.27 -16.68 12.60
C HIS A 309 -27.15 -17.66 12.20
N SER A 310 -26.20 -17.23 11.38
CA SER A 310 -25.03 -18.04 10.98
C SER A 310 -24.26 -18.54 12.21
N PRO A 311 -23.79 -19.79 12.23
CA PRO A 311 -22.88 -20.27 13.26
C PRO A 311 -21.54 -19.54 13.27
N ASN A 312 -21.13 -18.97 12.13
CA ASN A 312 -19.85 -18.26 12.00
C ASN A 312 -19.97 -16.80 12.46
N TRP A 313 -19.11 -16.41 13.39
CA TRP A 313 -19.09 -15.04 13.93
C TRP A 313 -18.83 -13.96 12.87
N HIS A 314 -17.92 -14.22 11.91
CA HIS A 314 -17.60 -13.23 10.86
C HIS A 314 -18.79 -12.95 9.94
N VAL A 315 -19.59 -13.96 9.65
CA VAL A 315 -20.83 -13.80 8.87
C VAL A 315 -21.81 -12.92 9.63
N ARG A 316 -22.09 -13.24 10.91
CA ARG A 316 -22.98 -12.41 11.76
C ARG A 316 -22.48 -10.98 11.89
N PHE A 317 -21.17 -10.82 12.09
CA PHE A 317 -20.53 -9.49 12.22
C PHE A 317 -20.72 -8.66 10.95
N ASN A 318 -20.45 -9.21 9.78
CA ASN A 318 -20.59 -8.50 8.51
C ASN A 318 -22.06 -8.21 8.18
N ALA A 319 -22.96 -9.18 8.42
CA ALA A 319 -24.40 -8.99 8.24
C ALA A 319 -24.93 -7.85 9.14
N SER A 320 -24.57 -7.85 10.44
CA SER A 320 -24.96 -6.79 11.37
C SER A 320 -24.46 -5.41 10.94
N GLN A 321 -23.22 -5.33 10.46
CA GLN A 321 -22.65 -4.07 9.97
C GLN A 321 -23.38 -3.59 8.71
N SER A 322 -23.71 -4.48 7.79
CA SER A 322 -24.43 -4.16 6.55
C SER A 322 -25.84 -3.68 6.82
N LEU A 323 -26.57 -4.32 7.75
CA LEU A 323 -27.91 -3.87 8.20
C LEU A 323 -27.84 -2.44 8.77
N MET A 324 -26.83 -2.13 9.58
CA MET A 324 -26.64 -0.78 10.09
C MET A 324 -26.33 0.24 8.98
N SER A 325 -25.54 -0.17 7.98
CA SER A 325 -25.18 0.69 6.83
C SER A 325 -26.36 0.98 5.92
N LEU A 326 -27.35 0.08 5.87
CA LEU A 326 -28.63 0.28 5.16
C LEU A 326 -29.57 1.28 5.88
N GLY A 327 -29.18 1.79 7.04
CA GLY A 327 -29.92 2.82 7.75
C GLY A 327 -31.15 2.35 8.51
N LEU A 328 -31.25 1.07 8.83
CA LEU A 328 -32.37 0.51 9.57
C LEU A 328 -32.50 1.10 10.98
N TYR A 329 -33.73 1.21 11.45
CA TYR A 329 -34.06 1.63 12.79
C TYR A 329 -34.22 0.44 13.72
N TYR A 330 -34.25 0.68 15.02
CA TYR A 330 -34.49 -0.34 16.04
C TYR A 330 -35.78 -1.08 15.80
N THR A 331 -36.83 -0.37 15.37
CA THR A 331 -38.15 -0.91 15.05
C THR A 331 -38.14 -1.95 13.92
N ASP A 332 -37.22 -1.80 12.96
CA ASP A 332 -37.09 -2.72 11.83
C ASP A 332 -36.43 -4.04 12.25
N MET A 333 -35.90 -4.12 13.47
CA MET A 333 -35.15 -5.27 13.99
C MET A 333 -35.87 -5.95 15.18
N ILE A 334 -37.11 -5.61 15.45
CA ILE A 334 -37.88 -6.18 16.59
C ILE A 334 -37.93 -7.70 16.49
N ASP A 335 -38.18 -8.25 15.30
CA ASP A 335 -38.17 -9.68 15.02
C ASP A 335 -36.86 -10.38 15.43
N VAL A 336 -35.74 -9.73 15.25
CA VAL A 336 -34.41 -10.24 15.66
C VAL A 336 -34.23 -10.12 17.19
N PHE A 337 -34.71 -9.03 17.80
CA PHE A 337 -34.58 -8.81 19.24
C PHE A 337 -35.48 -9.71 20.09
N GLU A 338 -36.67 -10.04 19.59
CA GLU A 338 -37.63 -10.92 20.23
C GLU A 338 -37.45 -12.39 19.80
N GLY A 339 -36.56 -12.64 18.83
CA GLY A 339 -36.24 -13.97 18.35
C GLY A 339 -35.52 -14.83 19.40
N ARG A 340 -35.47 -16.14 19.16
CA ARG A 340 -34.85 -17.12 20.08
C ARG A 340 -33.32 -17.12 20.03
N ASP A 341 -32.73 -16.52 18.99
CA ASP A 341 -31.28 -16.51 18.81
C ASP A 341 -30.64 -15.35 19.60
N ARG A 342 -30.10 -15.71 20.74
CA ARG A 342 -29.41 -14.75 21.61
C ARG A 342 -28.25 -14.04 20.93
N TYR A 343 -27.47 -14.73 20.11
CA TYR A 343 -26.29 -14.15 19.44
C TYR A 343 -26.68 -13.11 18.38
N ALA A 344 -27.74 -13.37 17.61
CA ALA A 344 -28.27 -12.41 16.65
C ALA A 344 -28.81 -11.16 17.36
N SER A 345 -29.55 -11.33 18.46
CA SER A 345 -30.02 -10.20 19.27
C SER A 345 -28.89 -9.41 19.89
N GLU A 346 -27.90 -10.05 20.52
CA GLU A 346 -26.79 -9.38 21.19
C GLU A 346 -25.92 -8.57 20.20
N ILE A 347 -25.57 -9.12 19.03
CA ILE A 347 -24.77 -8.43 18.05
C ILE A 347 -25.47 -7.19 17.50
N MET A 348 -26.78 -7.25 17.26
CA MET A 348 -27.54 -6.10 16.80
C MET A 348 -27.72 -5.03 17.88
N ARG A 349 -28.01 -5.42 19.15
CA ARG A 349 -28.04 -4.46 20.27
C ARG A 349 -26.72 -3.72 20.41
N TYR A 350 -25.61 -4.43 20.38
CA TYR A 350 -24.28 -3.84 20.41
C TYR A 350 -24.05 -2.81 19.29
N ARG A 351 -24.54 -3.09 18.06
CA ARG A 351 -24.43 -2.15 16.93
C ARG A 351 -25.23 -0.87 17.14
N PHE A 352 -26.46 -0.98 17.63
CA PHE A 352 -27.28 0.19 17.94
C PHE A 352 -26.67 1.02 19.07
N ASP A 353 -26.16 0.37 20.11
CA ASP A 353 -25.49 1.05 21.22
C ASP A 353 -24.23 1.81 20.73
N GLN A 354 -23.43 1.20 19.88
CA GLN A 354 -22.27 1.87 19.23
C GLN A 354 -22.70 3.08 18.40
N LYS A 355 -23.79 2.98 17.64
CA LYS A 355 -24.31 4.09 16.84
C LYS A 355 -24.74 5.24 17.77
N ASN A 356 -25.53 4.93 18.79
CA ASN A 356 -26.01 5.92 19.77
C ASN A 356 -24.87 6.61 20.51
N MET A 357 -23.80 5.87 20.87
CA MET A 357 -22.60 6.45 21.50
C MET A 357 -21.90 7.45 20.58
N LYS A 358 -21.68 7.08 19.33
CA LYS A 358 -21.03 7.97 18.34
C LYS A 358 -21.87 9.23 18.06
N GLU A 359 -23.18 9.11 18.00
CA GLU A 359 -24.10 10.23 17.81
C GLU A 359 -24.05 11.20 19.03
N LYS A 360 -23.98 10.66 20.25
CA LYS A 360 -23.82 11.48 21.49
C LYS A 360 -22.47 12.18 21.53
N GLU A 361 -21.38 11.52 21.17
CA GLU A 361 -20.04 12.10 21.08
C GLU A 361 -20.00 13.24 20.03
N ALA A 362 -20.61 13.04 18.88
CA ALA A 362 -20.66 14.05 17.82
C ALA A 362 -21.47 15.30 18.26
N VAL A 363 -22.54 15.12 19.02
CA VAL A 363 -23.33 16.22 19.59
C VAL A 363 -22.60 16.90 20.75
N GLY A 364 -21.88 16.16 21.61
CA GLY A 364 -21.09 16.70 22.73
C GLY A 364 -19.93 17.58 22.26
N ILE A 365 -19.21 17.21 21.20
CA ILE A 365 -18.14 18.02 20.61
C ILE A 365 -18.67 19.34 20.01
N GLY A 366 -19.95 19.38 19.59
CA GLY A 366 -20.61 20.58 19.09
C GLY A 366 -21.01 21.61 20.17
N LEU A 367 -21.04 21.20 21.46
CA LEU A 367 -21.43 22.08 22.60
C LEU A 367 -20.22 22.75 23.27
N ASP A 368 -19.02 22.17 23.17
CA ASP A 368 -17.79 22.71 23.73
C ASP A 368 -17.05 23.70 22.81
N SER A 369 -17.59 23.96 21.61
CA SER A 369 -17.02 24.86 20.59
C SER A 369 -17.82 26.17 20.37
N LYS A 370 -18.63 26.59 21.38
CA LYS A 370 -19.34 27.89 21.34
C LYS A 370 -18.89 28.79 22.46
#